data_2b75c3f3996ffbcbbe5f2da6c662cac5
#
_entry.id   2b75c3f3996ffbcbbe5f2da6c662cac5
#
_cell.length_a   1.000
_cell.length_b   1.000
_cell.length_c   1.000
_cell.angle_alpha   90.00
_cell.angle_beta   90.00
_cell.angle_gamma   90.00
#
_symmetry.space_group_name_H-M   'P 1'
#
loop_
_entity.id
_entity.type
_entity.pdbx_description
1 polymer ?
#
loop_
_entity_poly.entity_id
_entity_poly.type
_entity_poly.pdbx_seq_one_letter_code
_entity_poly.pdbx_strand_id
1 'polypeptide(L)'
;MSLNLNRRQFLGTSAAVALGSVACSLPAAEKKRPKLRIAVKHSMIGIKGDELAKMELLKKVGFQGVEIGSPSEIDLPALKAACEKTGIVMHGSIGSLHWSHPLSDPNPEVRAKGLEGLKTSIRDAHFFGAETALLVPGVVKDGVTYEQCFERAQTEIKKALPLAEELKVKIAIETVWNNFITSPEQMIDFVDSFNSPWVAAYFDCSNMLKYKVPSETWIRQLGKRLVKFDFKGYHMENSWCSIGDGSENWPEILTALAEISYNGWATSEVGGGGEDVLADIAARMKKVLELA
;
A
#
# COMPACT_ATOMS: atom_id res chain seq x y z
N MET A 1 -85.70 -5.35 -3.81
CA MET A 1 -85.51 -6.09 -5.07
C MET A 1 -84.15 -6.76 -5.05
N SER A 2 -84.16 -8.03 -4.75
CA SER A 2 -82.94 -8.87 -4.67
C SER A 2 -82.71 -9.58 -6.01
N LEU A 3 -81.65 -9.38 -6.68
CA LEU A 3 -81.25 -10.09 -7.90
C LEU A 3 -80.37 -11.28 -7.51
N ASN A 4 -80.96 -12.46 -7.60
CA ASN A 4 -80.26 -13.74 -7.49
C ASN A 4 -79.47 -13.96 -8.78
N LEU A 5 -78.14 -14.02 -8.69
CA LEU A 5 -77.26 -14.45 -9.78
C LEU A 5 -76.91 -15.94 -9.60
N ASN A 6 -77.28 -16.69 -10.66
CA ASN A 6 -77.25 -18.13 -10.73
C ASN A 6 -75.85 -18.68 -10.95
N ARG A 7 -75.49 -19.75 -10.21
CA ARG A 7 -74.18 -20.45 -10.11
C ARG A 7 -73.70 -21.16 -11.39
N ARG A 8 -74.31 -20.95 -12.52
CA ARG A 8 -74.06 -21.73 -13.76
C ARG A 8 -73.38 -20.97 -14.89
N GLN A 9 -72.95 -19.71 -14.69
CA GLN A 9 -72.28 -18.91 -15.74
C GLN A 9 -70.86 -18.57 -15.48
N PHE A 10 -70.16 -19.34 -14.59
CA PHE A 10 -68.76 -19.09 -14.24
C PHE A 10 -67.83 -20.22 -14.73
N LEU A 11 -68.17 -20.87 -15.83
CA LEU A 11 -67.28 -21.85 -16.47
C LEU A 11 -67.20 -21.54 -17.97
N GLY A 12 -66.22 -20.80 -18.36
CA GLY A 12 -65.91 -20.58 -19.79
C GLY A 12 -65.06 -19.37 -20.04
N THR A 13 -63.76 -19.51 -19.91
CA THR A 13 -62.62 -18.89 -20.60
C THR A 13 -61.44 -18.69 -19.66
N SER A 14 -60.75 -19.80 -19.36
CA SER A 14 -59.37 -19.71 -18.86
C SER A 14 -58.46 -19.60 -20.07
N ALA A 15 -58.20 -18.42 -20.57
CA ALA A 15 -57.10 -18.16 -21.45
C ALA A 15 -55.82 -18.13 -20.58
N ALA A 16 -55.05 -19.19 -20.65
CA ALA A 16 -53.72 -19.24 -20.04
C ALA A 16 -52.79 -18.28 -20.78
N VAL A 17 -52.60 -17.09 -20.23
CA VAL A 17 -51.48 -16.22 -20.62
C VAL A 17 -50.23 -16.77 -19.94
N ALA A 18 -49.45 -17.51 -20.69
CA ALA A 18 -48.09 -17.89 -20.28
C ALA A 18 -47.24 -16.59 -20.28
N LEU A 19 -47.10 -15.97 -19.11
CA LEU A 19 -46.11 -14.94 -18.86
C LEU A 19 -44.74 -15.65 -18.85
N GLY A 20 -44.11 -15.70 -20.02
CA GLY A 20 -42.70 -16.02 -20.13
C GLY A 20 -41.88 -14.97 -19.38
N SER A 21 -41.45 -15.28 -18.16
CA SER A 21 -40.45 -14.49 -17.45
C SER A 21 -39.13 -14.58 -18.23
N VAL A 22 -38.90 -13.63 -19.11
CA VAL A 22 -37.56 -13.36 -19.65
C VAL A 22 -36.76 -12.84 -18.49
N ALA A 23 -36.03 -13.75 -17.83
CA ALA A 23 -34.99 -13.35 -16.92
C ALA A 23 -33.92 -12.63 -17.75
N CYS A 24 -34.00 -11.29 -17.81
CA CYS A 24 -32.91 -10.47 -18.26
C CYS A 24 -31.78 -10.67 -17.22
N SER A 25 -30.89 -11.62 -17.47
CA SER A 25 -29.61 -11.65 -16.79
C SER A 25 -28.85 -10.39 -17.21
N LEU A 26 -28.87 -9.39 -16.32
CA LEU A 26 -27.96 -8.26 -16.45
C LEU A 26 -26.55 -8.85 -16.54
N PRO A 27 -25.74 -8.46 -17.53
CA PRO A 27 -24.35 -8.90 -17.57
C PRO A 27 -23.72 -8.51 -16.24
N ALA A 28 -23.09 -9.47 -15.56
CA ALA A 28 -22.34 -9.19 -14.35
C ALA A 28 -21.34 -8.08 -14.70
N ALA A 29 -21.43 -6.96 -14.01
CA ALA A 29 -20.50 -5.86 -14.23
C ALA A 29 -19.09 -6.42 -14.13
N GLU A 30 -18.32 -6.26 -15.20
CA GLU A 30 -16.94 -6.71 -15.27
C GLU A 30 -16.19 -6.08 -14.09
N LYS A 31 -15.75 -6.92 -13.14
CA LYS A 31 -15.05 -6.43 -11.96
C LYS A 31 -13.82 -5.67 -12.43
N LYS A 32 -13.76 -4.37 -12.14
CA LYS A 32 -12.57 -3.57 -12.45
C LYS A 32 -11.40 -4.16 -11.66
N ARG A 33 -10.32 -4.48 -12.36
CA ARG A 33 -9.07 -4.94 -11.72
C ARG A 33 -8.12 -3.77 -11.55
N PRO A 34 -7.41 -3.66 -10.41
CA PRO A 34 -6.38 -2.64 -10.26
C PRO A 34 -5.20 -2.98 -11.18
N LYS A 35 -4.64 -1.96 -11.84
CA LYS A 35 -3.43 -2.13 -12.68
C LYS A 35 -2.20 -1.92 -11.80
N LEU A 36 -1.70 -2.99 -11.20
CA LEU A 36 -0.56 -2.93 -10.28
C LEU A 36 0.73 -3.35 -10.98
N ARG A 37 1.79 -2.62 -10.69
CA ARG A 37 3.16 -2.94 -11.06
C ARG A 37 3.88 -3.55 -9.87
N ILE A 38 4.52 -4.70 -10.04
CA ILE A 38 5.22 -5.37 -8.95
C ILE A 38 6.62 -4.80 -8.76
N ALA A 39 6.97 -4.57 -7.50
CA ALA A 39 8.26 -4.04 -7.10
C ALA A 39 8.82 -4.75 -5.86
N VAL A 40 10.06 -4.46 -5.53
CA VAL A 40 10.79 -5.04 -4.41
C VAL A 40 11.60 -3.96 -3.69
N LYS A 41 11.87 -4.13 -2.39
CA LYS A 41 12.81 -3.27 -1.67
C LYS A 41 14.26 -3.67 -2.02
N HIS A 42 15.13 -2.70 -2.32
CA HIS A 42 16.52 -2.96 -2.72
C HIS A 42 17.27 -3.85 -1.72
N SER A 43 16.99 -3.68 -0.43
CA SER A 43 17.57 -4.50 0.65
C SER A 43 17.25 -6.00 0.58
N MET A 44 16.23 -6.38 -0.21
CA MET A 44 15.85 -7.78 -0.41
C MET A 44 16.70 -8.48 -1.48
N ILE A 45 17.54 -7.75 -2.23
CA ILE A 45 18.35 -8.31 -3.33
C ILE A 45 19.63 -8.92 -2.76
N GLY A 46 19.61 -10.21 -2.51
CA GLY A 46 20.67 -10.94 -1.81
C GLY A 46 21.76 -11.54 -2.72
N ILE A 47 22.08 -10.89 -3.86
CA ILE A 47 23.19 -11.32 -4.71
C ILE A 47 24.44 -10.46 -4.51
N LYS A 48 25.60 -11.05 -4.78
CA LYS A 48 26.85 -10.30 -4.93
C LYS A 48 26.91 -9.69 -6.32
N GLY A 49 27.46 -8.50 -6.45
CA GLY A 49 27.57 -7.79 -7.71
C GLY A 49 27.32 -6.29 -7.57
N ASP A 50 27.49 -5.58 -8.67
CA ASP A 50 27.20 -4.16 -8.76
C ASP A 50 25.69 -3.90 -8.91
N GLU A 51 25.30 -2.63 -8.93
CA GLU A 51 23.88 -2.26 -9.05
C GLU A 51 23.29 -2.66 -10.41
N LEU A 52 24.11 -2.74 -11.46
CA LEU A 52 23.65 -3.23 -12.75
C LEU A 52 23.23 -4.70 -12.68
N ALA A 53 24.06 -5.56 -12.11
CA ALA A 53 23.76 -6.98 -11.95
C ALA A 53 22.48 -7.20 -11.12
N LYS A 54 22.28 -6.39 -10.07
CA LYS A 54 21.05 -6.43 -9.26
C LYS A 54 19.80 -6.05 -10.07
N MET A 55 19.86 -4.97 -10.83
CA MET A 55 18.72 -4.52 -11.65
C MET A 55 18.44 -5.47 -12.83
N GLU A 56 19.46 -6.05 -13.43
CA GLU A 56 19.31 -7.10 -14.46
C GLU A 56 18.62 -8.35 -13.89
N LEU A 57 18.97 -8.74 -12.65
CA LEU A 57 18.29 -9.83 -11.97
C LEU A 57 16.80 -9.50 -11.72
N LEU A 58 16.47 -8.31 -11.19
CA LEU A 58 15.08 -7.92 -10.98
C LEU A 58 14.28 -7.99 -12.26
N LYS A 59 14.83 -7.50 -13.38
CA LYS A 59 14.19 -7.58 -14.69
C LYS A 59 13.99 -9.04 -15.13
N LYS A 60 15.01 -9.88 -14.95
CA LYS A 60 14.98 -11.31 -15.32
C LYS A 60 13.87 -12.05 -14.60
N VAL A 61 13.70 -11.84 -13.29
CA VAL A 61 12.66 -12.52 -12.49
C VAL A 61 11.29 -11.86 -12.61
N GLY A 62 11.21 -10.68 -13.25
CA GLY A 62 9.95 -10.05 -13.66
C GLY A 62 9.43 -8.95 -12.76
N PHE A 63 10.25 -8.36 -11.89
CA PHE A 63 9.92 -7.09 -11.22
C PHE A 63 10.02 -5.93 -12.22
N GLN A 64 9.24 -4.88 -11.94
CA GLN A 64 9.17 -3.66 -12.75
C GLN A 64 9.76 -2.46 -12.02
N GLY A 65 9.87 -2.53 -10.70
CA GLY A 65 10.35 -1.43 -9.88
C GLY A 65 11.10 -1.87 -8.64
N VAL A 66 11.73 -0.88 -8.00
CA VAL A 66 12.50 -1.03 -6.77
C VAL A 66 12.34 0.22 -5.89
N GLU A 67 12.43 0.05 -4.57
CA GLU A 67 12.55 1.14 -3.60
C GLU A 67 13.87 1.04 -2.85
N ILE A 68 14.47 2.20 -2.53
CA ILE A 68 15.77 2.29 -1.87
C ILE A 68 15.66 2.84 -0.45
N GLY A 69 16.40 2.25 0.50
CA GLY A 69 16.61 2.87 1.82
C GLY A 69 17.39 4.18 1.70
N SER A 70 16.97 5.21 2.41
CA SER A 70 17.63 6.52 2.42
C SER A 70 17.52 7.21 3.80
N PRO A 71 18.65 7.84 4.26
CA PRO A 71 19.98 7.83 3.68
C PRO A 71 20.60 6.43 3.63
N SER A 72 21.48 6.20 2.65
CA SER A 72 22.25 4.96 2.49
C SER A 72 23.66 5.24 1.96
N GLU A 73 24.52 4.22 2.00
CA GLU A 73 25.88 4.27 1.43
C GLU A 73 25.93 3.73 -0.02
N ILE A 74 24.77 3.49 -0.63
CA ILE A 74 24.69 3.01 -2.01
C ILE A 74 25.11 4.12 -2.96
N ASP A 75 25.89 3.78 -3.98
CA ASP A 75 26.23 4.68 -5.07
C ASP A 75 24.99 5.01 -5.90
N LEU A 76 24.30 6.12 -5.54
CA LEU A 76 23.05 6.53 -6.19
C LEU A 76 23.22 6.78 -7.69
N PRO A 77 24.29 7.45 -8.17
CA PRO A 77 24.55 7.56 -9.61
C PRO A 77 24.66 6.20 -10.33
N ALA A 78 25.41 5.25 -9.77
CA ALA A 78 25.53 3.91 -10.34
C ALA A 78 24.19 3.18 -10.37
N LEU A 79 23.41 3.25 -9.29
CA LEU A 79 22.06 2.66 -9.22
C LEU A 79 21.12 3.32 -10.23
N LYS A 80 21.17 4.63 -10.40
CA LYS A 80 20.33 5.33 -11.38
C LYS A 80 20.66 4.89 -12.81
N ALA A 81 21.93 4.82 -13.16
CA ALA A 81 22.37 4.32 -14.46
C ALA A 81 21.95 2.86 -14.70
N ALA A 82 22.01 2.02 -13.66
CA ALA A 82 21.53 0.63 -13.73
C ALA A 82 20.01 0.56 -13.98
N CYS A 83 19.23 1.37 -13.27
CA CYS A 83 17.79 1.48 -13.49
C CYS A 83 17.46 1.92 -14.91
N GLU A 84 18.10 2.97 -15.41
CA GLU A 84 17.89 3.48 -16.78
C GLU A 84 18.23 2.42 -17.84
N LYS A 85 19.37 1.70 -17.67
CA LYS A 85 19.79 0.66 -18.61
C LYS A 85 18.86 -0.55 -18.64
N THR A 86 18.31 -0.93 -17.51
CA THR A 86 17.45 -2.12 -17.39
C THR A 86 15.98 -1.84 -17.60
N GLY A 87 15.54 -0.59 -17.40
CA GLY A 87 14.13 -0.19 -17.39
C GLY A 87 13.42 -0.52 -16.06
N ILE A 88 14.16 -0.89 -15.01
CA ILE A 88 13.63 -0.99 -13.66
C ILE A 88 13.38 0.43 -13.14
N VAL A 89 12.18 0.68 -12.62
CA VAL A 89 11.79 2.02 -12.14
C VAL A 89 12.10 2.14 -10.65
N MET A 90 12.93 3.10 -10.27
CA MET A 90 13.04 3.53 -8.88
C MET A 90 11.81 4.36 -8.55
N HIS A 91 10.86 3.82 -7.78
CA HIS A 91 9.55 4.45 -7.59
C HIS A 91 9.35 5.09 -6.20
N GLY A 92 10.29 4.92 -5.28
CA GLY A 92 10.23 5.47 -3.94
C GLY A 92 11.53 5.33 -3.17
N SER A 93 11.69 6.14 -2.15
CA SER A 93 12.68 5.96 -1.09
C SER A 93 12.01 5.54 0.21
N ILE A 94 12.77 4.92 1.10
CA ILE A 94 12.34 4.43 2.41
C ILE A 94 13.21 5.07 3.47
N GLY A 95 12.63 5.77 4.43
CA GLY A 95 13.37 6.41 5.51
C GLY A 95 14.15 5.41 6.36
N SER A 96 15.47 5.37 6.24
CA SER A 96 16.32 4.41 6.97
C SER A 96 16.53 4.78 8.44
N LEU A 97 16.27 6.04 8.84
CA LEU A 97 16.47 6.54 10.19
C LEU A 97 15.22 6.56 11.06
N HIS A 98 14.04 6.29 10.51
CA HIS A 98 12.77 6.48 11.20
C HIS A 98 12.59 5.60 12.46
N TRP A 99 13.25 4.44 12.54
CA TRP A 99 13.24 3.61 13.74
C TRP A 99 14.28 4.01 14.79
N SER A 100 15.49 4.38 14.36
CA SER A 100 16.57 4.80 15.26
C SER A 100 16.46 6.24 15.74
N HIS A 101 15.84 7.10 14.94
CA HIS A 101 15.64 8.53 15.19
C HIS A 101 14.18 8.93 14.90
N PRO A 102 13.20 8.39 15.66
CA PRO A 102 11.79 8.66 15.41
C PRO A 102 11.45 10.13 15.64
N LEU A 103 10.58 10.67 14.78
CA LEU A 103 10.13 12.07 14.88
C LEU A 103 9.26 12.33 16.12
N SER A 104 8.87 11.28 16.85
CA SER A 104 8.14 11.35 18.12
C SER A 104 9.03 11.31 19.36
N ASP A 105 10.35 11.19 19.22
CA ASP A 105 11.28 11.04 20.36
C ASP A 105 11.17 12.24 21.32
N PRO A 106 11.22 12.03 22.63
CA PRO A 106 11.30 13.12 23.62
C PRO A 106 12.50 14.03 23.43
N ASN A 107 13.65 13.47 23.02
CA ASN A 107 14.88 14.24 22.78
C ASN A 107 14.81 15.00 21.46
N PRO A 108 14.89 16.34 21.46
CA PRO A 108 14.84 17.15 20.24
C PRO A 108 16.02 16.90 19.28
N GLU A 109 17.19 16.48 19.78
CA GLU A 109 18.34 16.15 18.93
C GLU A 109 18.09 14.87 18.11
N VAL A 110 17.42 13.88 18.71
CA VAL A 110 17.01 12.65 18.01
C VAL A 110 16.00 13.00 16.91
N ARG A 111 15.00 13.83 17.22
CA ARG A 111 14.03 14.30 16.23
C ARG A 111 14.69 15.08 15.10
N ALA A 112 15.66 15.95 15.41
CA ALA A 112 16.40 16.71 14.41
C ALA A 112 17.16 15.81 13.43
N LYS A 113 17.80 14.74 13.91
CA LYS A 113 18.45 13.73 13.05
C LYS A 113 17.43 12.97 12.20
N GLY A 114 16.29 12.60 12.77
CA GLY A 114 15.19 11.96 12.03
C GLY A 114 14.65 12.86 10.93
N LEU A 115 14.48 14.16 11.21
CA LEU A 115 14.05 15.15 10.22
C LEU A 115 15.06 15.30 9.06
N GLU A 116 16.36 15.38 9.35
CA GLU A 116 17.37 15.42 8.29
C GLU A 116 17.41 14.13 7.46
N GLY A 117 17.19 12.95 8.10
CA GLY A 117 16.99 11.70 7.39
C GLY A 117 15.80 11.72 6.44
N LEU A 118 14.66 12.25 6.89
CA LEU A 118 13.48 12.42 6.04
C LEU A 118 13.76 13.36 4.86
N LYS A 119 14.40 14.49 5.10
CA LYS A 119 14.77 15.43 4.03
C LYS A 119 15.74 14.82 3.02
N THR A 120 16.68 13.99 3.48
CA THR A 120 17.58 13.24 2.60
C THR A 120 16.79 12.24 1.76
N SER A 121 15.88 11.50 2.37
CA SER A 121 15.00 10.55 1.68
C SER A 121 14.16 11.25 0.59
N ILE A 122 13.63 12.45 0.85
CA ILE A 122 12.91 13.25 -0.15
C ILE A 122 13.84 13.65 -1.32
N ARG A 123 15.07 14.10 -1.03
CA ARG A 123 16.04 14.48 -2.09
C ARG A 123 16.45 13.27 -2.94
N ASP A 124 16.68 12.12 -2.31
CA ASP A 124 17.07 10.90 -3.02
C ASP A 124 15.90 10.38 -3.88
N ALA A 125 14.67 10.41 -3.39
CA ALA A 125 13.49 10.12 -4.20
C ALA A 125 13.44 11.02 -5.45
N HIS A 126 13.57 12.32 -5.25
CA HIS A 126 13.60 13.29 -6.35
C HIS A 126 14.75 13.04 -7.34
N PHE A 127 15.94 12.70 -6.86
CA PHE A 127 17.10 12.36 -7.71
C PHE A 127 16.80 11.23 -8.70
N PHE A 128 16.03 10.24 -8.29
CA PHE A 128 15.59 9.14 -9.15
C PHE A 128 14.33 9.46 -9.96
N GLY A 129 13.69 10.60 -9.75
CA GLY A 129 12.37 10.90 -10.33
C GLY A 129 11.23 10.10 -9.68
N ALA A 130 11.45 9.61 -8.47
CA ALA A 130 10.44 8.89 -7.70
C ALA A 130 9.47 9.88 -7.00
N GLU A 131 8.25 9.40 -6.73
CA GLU A 131 7.14 10.25 -6.27
C GLU A 131 6.94 10.25 -4.76
N THR A 132 7.60 9.33 -4.02
CA THR A 132 7.34 9.14 -2.59
C THR A 132 8.60 8.88 -1.78
N ALA A 133 8.60 9.41 -0.55
CA ALA A 133 9.51 9.03 0.52
C ALA A 133 8.68 8.39 1.66
N LEU A 134 8.87 7.10 1.89
CA LEU A 134 8.20 6.37 2.96
C LEU A 134 8.72 6.80 4.32
N LEU A 135 7.81 7.04 5.25
CA LEU A 135 8.10 7.45 6.62
C LEU A 135 7.27 6.66 7.63
N VAL A 136 7.91 6.00 8.58
CA VAL A 136 7.28 5.65 9.86
C VAL A 136 7.26 6.92 10.73
N PRO A 137 6.09 7.52 11.01
CA PRO A 137 6.02 8.89 11.54
C PRO A 137 6.46 9.00 13.00
N GLY A 138 6.35 7.94 13.76
CA GLY A 138 6.68 7.93 15.17
C GLY A 138 6.32 6.60 15.83
N VAL A 139 6.62 6.48 17.11
CA VAL A 139 6.38 5.29 17.92
C VAL A 139 5.79 5.68 19.26
N VAL A 140 4.67 5.07 19.64
CA VAL A 140 4.13 5.14 21.00
C VAL A 140 4.76 4.03 21.81
N LYS A 141 5.52 4.41 22.84
CA LYS A 141 6.26 3.53 23.74
C LYS A 141 6.32 4.15 25.13
N ASP A 142 6.96 3.48 26.10
CA ASP A 142 7.10 3.99 27.45
C ASP A 142 7.60 5.44 27.49
N GLY A 143 6.86 6.31 28.18
CA GLY A 143 7.17 7.74 28.27
C GLY A 143 6.76 8.59 27.06
N VAL A 144 6.09 8.00 26.04
CA VAL A 144 5.55 8.74 24.89
C VAL A 144 4.08 8.37 24.70
N THR A 145 3.16 9.28 24.99
CA THR A 145 1.71 9.08 24.75
C THR A 145 1.36 9.22 23.26
N TYR A 146 0.16 8.83 22.88
CA TYR A 146 -0.38 9.01 21.54
C TYR A 146 -0.35 10.49 21.11
N GLU A 147 -0.84 11.38 21.97
CA GLU A 147 -0.92 12.82 21.72
C GLU A 147 0.48 13.42 21.55
N GLN A 148 1.43 13.03 22.39
CA GLN A 148 2.82 13.48 22.28
C GLN A 148 3.48 12.96 21.00
N CYS A 149 3.20 11.73 20.62
CA CYS A 149 3.68 11.15 19.36
C CYS A 149 3.12 11.92 18.17
N PHE A 150 1.80 12.18 18.17
CA PHE A 150 1.11 12.92 17.13
C PHE A 150 1.67 14.34 16.98
N GLU A 151 1.72 15.11 18.05
CA GLU A 151 2.16 16.50 18.05
C GLU A 151 3.61 16.65 17.58
N ARG A 152 4.52 15.82 18.15
CA ARG A 152 5.94 15.86 17.80
C ARG A 152 6.18 15.47 16.36
N ALA A 153 5.62 14.32 15.90
CA ALA A 153 5.76 13.86 14.54
C ALA A 153 5.17 14.86 13.54
N GLN A 154 3.99 15.42 13.82
CA GLN A 154 3.37 16.44 12.98
C GLN A 154 4.26 17.68 12.89
N THR A 155 4.79 18.16 14.01
CA THR A 155 5.68 19.33 14.07
C THR A 155 6.93 19.13 13.21
N GLU A 156 7.58 17.98 13.30
CA GLU A 156 8.79 17.71 12.53
C GLU A 156 8.49 17.51 11.03
N ILE A 157 7.43 16.79 10.69
CA ILE A 157 7.01 16.58 9.29
C ILE A 157 6.67 17.93 8.62
N LYS A 158 5.99 18.84 9.33
CA LYS A 158 5.68 20.18 8.80
C LYS A 158 6.94 20.95 8.38
N LYS A 159 8.08 20.74 9.01
CA LYS A 159 9.36 21.35 8.63
C LYS A 159 9.95 20.76 7.33
N ALA A 160 9.53 19.55 6.93
CA ALA A 160 9.94 18.93 5.67
C ALA A 160 8.98 19.23 4.51
N LEU A 161 7.75 19.69 4.77
CA LEU A 161 6.74 19.94 3.75
C LEU A 161 7.20 20.91 2.63
N PRO A 162 7.86 22.06 2.92
CA PRO A 162 8.30 22.93 1.85
C PRO A 162 9.24 22.24 0.86
N LEU A 163 10.14 21.36 1.36
CA LEU A 163 11.03 20.58 0.50
C LEU A 163 10.27 19.51 -0.30
N ALA A 164 9.31 18.85 0.32
CA ALA A 164 8.46 17.85 -0.34
C ALA A 164 7.65 18.47 -1.50
N GLU A 165 7.09 19.66 -1.28
CA GLU A 165 6.36 20.43 -2.29
C GLU A 165 7.26 20.92 -3.42
N GLU A 166 8.43 21.51 -3.10
CA GLU A 166 9.42 21.97 -4.06
C GLU A 166 9.88 20.85 -4.99
N LEU A 167 10.23 19.71 -4.40
CA LEU A 167 10.74 18.53 -5.12
C LEU A 167 9.65 17.61 -5.68
N LYS A 168 8.38 17.89 -5.40
CA LYS A 168 7.21 17.09 -5.82
C LYS A 168 7.27 15.64 -5.39
N VAL A 169 7.76 15.40 -4.17
CA VAL A 169 7.85 14.09 -3.52
C VAL A 169 6.90 14.04 -2.34
N LYS A 170 5.98 13.08 -2.31
CA LYS A 170 5.06 12.90 -1.20
C LYS A 170 5.75 12.20 -0.02
N ILE A 171 5.52 12.68 1.18
CA ILE A 171 5.83 11.98 2.41
C ILE A 171 4.74 10.95 2.62
N ALA A 172 5.06 9.68 2.41
CA ALA A 172 4.12 8.57 2.47
C ALA A 172 4.21 7.89 3.85
N ILE A 173 3.18 8.11 4.68
CA ILE A 173 3.10 7.60 6.06
C ILE A 173 2.78 6.12 6.02
N GLU A 174 3.65 5.29 6.60
CA GLU A 174 3.50 3.85 6.59
C GLU A 174 2.72 3.32 7.80
N THR A 175 1.86 2.32 7.54
CA THR A 175 1.18 1.54 8.59
C THR A 175 2.08 0.40 9.08
N VAL A 176 2.54 0.50 10.33
CA VAL A 176 3.44 -0.46 10.96
C VAL A 176 3.06 -0.76 12.41
N TRP A 177 3.77 -1.67 13.06
CA TRP A 177 3.57 -2.00 14.48
C TRP A 177 4.25 -0.99 15.41
N ASN A 178 3.84 0.26 15.36
CA ASN A 178 4.39 1.35 16.16
C ASN A 178 3.48 1.83 17.32
N ASN A 179 2.32 1.18 17.52
CA ASN A 179 1.28 1.54 18.50
C ASN A 179 0.77 2.98 18.37
N PHE A 180 1.10 3.67 17.29
CA PHE A 180 0.66 5.04 17.03
C PHE A 180 -0.54 5.06 16.08
N ILE A 181 -0.43 4.43 14.93
CA ILE A 181 -1.53 4.33 13.97
C ILE A 181 -2.00 2.88 13.96
N THR A 182 -3.13 2.61 14.59
CA THR A 182 -3.69 1.27 14.79
C THR A 182 -5.09 1.10 14.19
N SER A 183 -5.68 2.19 13.68
CA SER A 183 -6.95 2.18 12.98
C SER A 183 -6.93 3.09 11.74
N PRO A 184 -7.82 2.85 10.76
CA PRO A 184 -7.94 3.72 9.58
C PRO A 184 -8.21 5.18 9.92
N GLU A 185 -9.05 5.43 10.94
CA GLU A 185 -9.42 6.77 11.39
C GLU A 185 -8.18 7.53 11.89
N GLN A 186 -7.31 6.88 12.67
CA GLN A 186 -6.07 7.49 13.14
C GLN A 186 -5.13 7.85 11.97
N MET A 187 -5.05 7.01 10.93
CA MET A 187 -4.27 7.34 9.73
C MET A 187 -4.87 8.52 8.98
N ILE A 188 -6.18 8.54 8.81
CA ILE A 188 -6.91 9.62 8.15
C ILE A 188 -6.70 10.93 8.90
N ASP A 189 -6.93 10.93 10.22
CA ASP A 189 -6.76 12.10 11.07
C ASP A 189 -5.32 12.63 11.01
N PHE A 190 -4.33 11.73 11.05
CA PHE A 190 -2.94 12.14 10.99
C PHE A 190 -2.57 12.73 9.63
N VAL A 191 -2.91 12.08 8.52
CA VAL A 191 -2.61 12.55 7.16
C VAL A 191 -3.35 13.88 6.88
N ASP A 192 -4.64 13.97 7.22
CA ASP A 192 -5.45 15.15 6.96
C ASP A 192 -5.04 16.35 7.84
N SER A 193 -4.42 16.12 8.99
CA SER A 193 -3.94 17.18 9.90
C SER A 193 -2.89 18.08 9.28
N PHE A 194 -2.27 17.68 8.18
CA PHE A 194 -1.29 18.50 7.45
C PHE A 194 -1.96 19.46 6.47
N ASN A 195 -3.19 19.21 6.06
CA ASN A 195 -3.90 19.97 5.03
C ASN A 195 -3.01 20.22 3.78
N SER A 196 -2.33 19.17 3.34
CA SER A 196 -1.34 19.25 2.26
C SER A 196 -1.43 18.01 1.36
N PRO A 197 -1.37 18.14 0.04
CA PRO A 197 -1.33 16.99 -0.87
C PRO A 197 0.02 16.24 -0.85
N TRP A 198 1.01 16.78 -0.11
CA TRP A 198 2.35 16.21 -0.01
C TRP A 198 2.55 15.27 1.18
N VAL A 199 1.49 15.02 1.96
CA VAL A 199 1.43 13.93 2.94
C VAL A 199 0.33 12.97 2.53
N ALA A 200 0.64 11.68 2.51
CA ALA A 200 -0.27 10.65 2.03
C ALA A 200 -0.03 9.33 2.79
N ALA A 201 -0.88 8.32 2.56
CA ALA A 201 -0.76 7.03 3.20
C ALA A 201 0.02 6.03 2.33
N TYR A 202 0.92 5.29 2.98
CA TYR A 202 1.56 4.08 2.48
C TYR A 202 0.99 2.90 3.28
N PHE A 203 0.24 2.01 2.66
CA PHE A 203 -0.47 0.96 3.36
C PHE A 203 0.20 -0.39 3.20
N ASP A 204 0.58 -1.02 4.31
CA ASP A 204 0.98 -2.41 4.37
C ASP A 204 -0.23 -3.28 4.77
N CYS A 205 -0.64 -4.17 3.89
CA CYS A 205 -1.86 -4.96 4.08
C CYS A 205 -1.74 -5.98 5.21
N SER A 206 -0.55 -6.47 5.51
CA SER A 206 -0.32 -7.54 6.48
C SER A 206 -0.06 -7.00 7.89
N ASN A 207 0.66 -5.86 7.99
CA ASN A 207 0.95 -5.24 9.29
C ASN A 207 -0.34 -4.96 10.08
N MET A 208 -1.40 -4.52 9.40
CA MET A 208 -2.62 -4.06 10.06
C MET A 208 -3.54 -5.20 10.51
N LEU A 209 -3.36 -6.43 10.03
CA LEU A 209 -4.12 -7.59 10.49
C LEU A 209 -3.97 -7.84 12.00
N LYS A 210 -2.82 -7.49 12.57
CA LYS A 210 -2.60 -7.51 14.03
C LYS A 210 -3.67 -6.75 14.82
N TYR A 211 -4.17 -5.65 14.27
CA TYR A 211 -5.17 -4.80 14.91
C TYR A 211 -6.61 -5.22 14.62
N LYS A 212 -6.79 -6.36 13.95
CA LYS A 212 -8.10 -6.99 13.67
C LYS A 212 -9.06 -6.14 12.83
N VAL A 213 -8.54 -5.19 12.07
CA VAL A 213 -9.28 -4.46 11.05
C VAL A 213 -8.89 -5.05 9.69
N PRO A 214 -9.85 -5.55 8.89
CA PRO A 214 -9.56 -6.12 7.57
C PRO A 214 -8.85 -5.12 6.64
N SER A 215 -7.88 -5.60 5.88
CA SER A 215 -7.06 -4.75 4.99
C SER A 215 -7.89 -4.03 3.94
N GLU A 216 -8.91 -4.68 3.39
CA GLU A 216 -9.86 -4.08 2.45
C GLU A 216 -10.67 -2.93 3.08
N THR A 217 -10.94 -2.98 4.39
CA THR A 217 -11.58 -1.89 5.13
C THR A 217 -10.67 -0.68 5.21
N TRP A 218 -9.40 -0.90 5.54
CA TRP A 218 -8.37 0.16 5.52
C TRP A 218 -8.29 0.83 4.14
N ILE A 219 -8.20 0.05 3.08
CA ILE A 219 -8.06 0.55 1.71
C ILE A 219 -9.25 1.43 1.33
N ARG A 220 -10.49 0.96 1.58
CA ARG A 220 -11.71 1.73 1.27
C ARG A 220 -11.78 3.04 2.04
N GLN A 221 -11.43 3.03 3.33
CA GLN A 221 -11.46 4.23 4.16
C GLN A 221 -10.36 5.23 3.80
N LEU A 222 -9.14 4.76 3.51
CA LEU A 222 -8.05 5.62 3.07
C LEU A 222 -8.36 6.30 1.73
N GLY A 223 -9.01 5.59 0.82
CA GLY A 223 -9.42 6.14 -0.47
C GLY A 223 -8.25 6.77 -1.23
N LYS A 224 -8.41 8.02 -1.66
CA LYS A 224 -7.39 8.76 -2.42
C LYS A 224 -6.12 9.12 -1.63
N ARG A 225 -6.12 8.96 -0.32
CA ARG A 225 -4.94 9.17 0.53
C ARG A 225 -3.90 8.09 0.32
N LEU A 226 -4.33 6.89 -0.13
CA LEU A 226 -3.45 5.76 -0.40
C LEU A 226 -2.66 5.99 -1.69
N VAL A 227 -1.35 6.12 -1.58
CA VAL A 227 -0.44 6.36 -2.72
C VAL A 227 0.55 5.24 -2.97
N LYS A 228 0.77 4.36 -1.99
CA LYS A 228 1.66 3.19 -2.06
C LYS A 228 1.07 2.01 -1.29
N PHE A 229 1.45 0.82 -1.72
CA PHE A 229 0.92 -0.42 -1.18
C PHE A 229 2.01 -1.49 -1.08
N ASP A 230 2.19 -2.06 0.13
CA ASP A 230 3.08 -3.18 0.35
C ASP A 230 2.34 -4.53 0.33
N PHE A 231 2.95 -5.48 -0.36
CA PHE A 231 2.60 -6.89 -0.36
C PHE A 231 3.48 -7.65 0.63
N LYS A 232 2.84 -8.25 1.60
CA LYS A 232 3.45 -9.06 2.63
C LYS A 232 2.64 -10.34 2.84
N GLY A 233 3.01 -11.17 3.77
CA GLY A 233 2.21 -12.33 4.20
C GLY A 233 2.23 -12.42 5.72
N TYR A 234 1.06 -12.40 6.35
CA TYR A 234 0.89 -12.55 7.79
C TYR A 234 -0.22 -13.52 8.12
N HIS A 235 0.13 -14.57 8.83
CA HIS A 235 -0.83 -15.53 9.36
C HIS A 235 -1.16 -15.17 10.81
N MET A 236 -2.42 -14.86 11.10
CA MET A 236 -2.84 -14.37 12.42
C MET A 236 -2.48 -15.31 13.58
N GLU A 237 -2.37 -16.61 13.32
CA GLU A 237 -2.00 -17.61 14.34
C GLU A 237 -0.49 -17.88 14.38
N ASN A 238 0.21 -17.81 13.23
CA ASN A 238 1.58 -18.31 13.05
C ASN A 238 2.63 -17.23 12.74
N SER A 239 2.26 -15.94 12.65
CA SER A 239 3.20 -14.85 12.34
C SER A 239 3.50 -14.70 10.83
N TRP A 240 4.67 -14.19 10.46
CA TRP A 240 5.04 -13.89 9.07
C TRP A 240 5.13 -15.13 8.20
N CYS A 241 4.64 -15.03 6.97
CA CYS A 241 4.67 -16.09 5.98
C CYS A 241 4.91 -15.53 4.57
N SER A 242 4.97 -16.41 3.57
CA SER A 242 5.10 -15.99 2.18
C SER A 242 3.83 -15.31 1.67
N ILE A 243 3.99 -14.41 0.70
CA ILE A 243 2.87 -13.72 0.04
C ILE A 243 1.88 -14.75 -0.51
N GLY A 244 0.61 -14.59 -0.16
CA GLY A 244 -0.48 -15.47 -0.57
C GLY A 244 -0.75 -16.67 0.35
N ASP A 245 0.09 -16.91 1.35
CA ASP A 245 -0.09 -18.00 2.34
C ASP A 245 -0.64 -17.49 3.68
N GLY A 246 -0.88 -16.17 3.80
CA GLY A 246 -1.34 -15.51 5.02
C GLY A 246 -2.85 -15.43 5.16
N SER A 247 -3.28 -14.60 6.13
CA SER A 247 -4.69 -14.36 6.44
C SER A 247 -5.28 -13.19 5.66
N GLU A 248 -4.56 -12.61 4.72
CA GLU A 248 -5.03 -11.55 3.85
C GLU A 248 -6.13 -12.07 2.92
N ASN A 249 -7.25 -11.35 2.85
CA ASN A 249 -8.32 -11.63 1.89
C ASN A 249 -7.99 -10.97 0.54
N TRP A 250 -7.07 -11.56 -0.21
CA TRP A 250 -6.57 -10.98 -1.46
C TRP A 250 -7.64 -10.61 -2.48
N PRO A 251 -8.71 -11.42 -2.73
CA PRO A 251 -9.78 -11.03 -3.63
C PRO A 251 -10.48 -9.73 -3.21
N GLU A 252 -10.74 -9.55 -1.91
CA GLU A 252 -11.36 -8.32 -1.39
C GLU A 252 -10.38 -7.15 -1.35
N ILE A 253 -9.12 -7.38 -1.04
CA ILE A 253 -8.05 -6.36 -1.11
C ILE A 253 -7.95 -5.81 -2.53
N LEU A 254 -7.89 -6.67 -3.55
CA LEU A 254 -7.80 -6.25 -4.95
C LEU A 254 -9.07 -5.53 -5.40
N THR A 255 -10.25 -5.99 -4.96
CA THR A 255 -11.53 -5.31 -5.19
C THR A 255 -11.51 -3.90 -4.59
N ALA A 256 -11.09 -3.76 -3.33
CA ALA A 256 -11.02 -2.46 -2.65
C ALA A 256 -10.02 -1.50 -3.33
N LEU A 257 -8.86 -2.00 -3.78
CA LEU A 257 -7.90 -1.20 -4.55
C LEU A 257 -8.50 -0.71 -5.88
N ALA A 258 -9.28 -1.56 -6.57
CA ALA A 258 -9.98 -1.17 -7.80
C ALA A 258 -11.08 -0.13 -7.55
N GLU A 259 -11.85 -0.26 -6.46
CA GLU A 259 -12.90 0.68 -6.06
C GLU A 259 -12.34 2.08 -5.82
N ILE A 260 -11.19 2.21 -5.17
CA ILE A 260 -10.51 3.49 -4.96
C ILE A 260 -9.71 3.96 -6.18
N SER A 261 -9.72 3.18 -7.28
CA SER A 261 -8.96 3.43 -8.50
C SER A 261 -7.45 3.49 -8.29
N TYR A 262 -6.92 2.69 -7.37
CA TYR A 262 -5.48 2.58 -7.16
C TYR A 262 -4.84 1.77 -8.29
N ASN A 263 -3.93 2.40 -9.05
CA ASN A 263 -3.21 1.82 -10.17
C ASN A 263 -1.70 2.09 -10.03
N GLY A 264 -1.16 1.77 -8.86
CA GLY A 264 0.19 2.13 -8.46
C GLY A 264 1.15 0.93 -8.40
N TRP A 265 2.08 1.05 -7.48
CA TRP A 265 3.06 0.03 -7.17
C TRP A 265 2.53 -0.91 -6.08
N ALA A 266 2.82 -2.19 -6.25
CA ALA A 266 2.71 -3.22 -5.23
C ALA A 266 4.14 -3.66 -4.90
N THR A 267 4.66 -3.22 -3.76
CA THR A 267 6.02 -3.51 -3.36
C THR A 267 6.05 -4.72 -2.42
N SER A 268 6.89 -5.71 -2.68
CA SER A 268 7.07 -6.80 -1.72
C SER A 268 7.94 -6.36 -0.54
N GLU A 269 7.53 -6.74 0.67
CA GLU A 269 8.29 -6.60 1.89
C GLU A 269 8.31 -7.91 2.68
N VAL A 270 9.11 -8.85 2.22
CA VAL A 270 9.31 -10.16 2.84
C VAL A 270 10.81 -10.48 2.91
N GLY A 271 11.18 -11.63 3.45
CA GLY A 271 12.58 -12.06 3.46
C GLY A 271 13.15 -12.12 2.03
N GLY A 272 14.26 -11.42 1.82
CA GLY A 272 14.96 -11.38 0.53
C GLY A 272 15.93 -12.54 0.33
N GLY A 273 16.58 -12.57 -0.84
CA GLY A 273 17.56 -13.60 -1.16
C GLY A 273 18.13 -13.51 -2.57
N GLY A 274 18.68 -14.61 -3.05
CA GLY A 274 19.21 -14.75 -4.40
C GLY A 274 18.08 -14.87 -5.46
N GLU A 275 18.48 -15.29 -6.65
CA GLU A 275 17.59 -15.38 -7.81
C GLU A 275 16.34 -16.22 -7.55
N ASP A 276 16.50 -17.42 -6.97
CA ASP A 276 15.37 -18.33 -6.73
C ASP A 276 14.35 -17.74 -5.78
N VAL A 277 14.80 -17.07 -4.71
CA VAL A 277 13.92 -16.41 -3.73
C VAL A 277 13.17 -15.25 -4.38
N LEU A 278 13.86 -14.41 -5.13
CA LEU A 278 13.23 -13.26 -5.81
C LEU A 278 12.26 -13.72 -6.90
N ALA A 279 12.57 -14.80 -7.62
CA ALA A 279 11.68 -15.41 -8.61
C ALA A 279 10.40 -15.96 -7.96
N ASP A 280 10.50 -16.65 -6.80
CA ASP A 280 9.34 -17.13 -6.05
C ASP A 280 8.46 -15.97 -5.58
N ILE A 281 9.06 -14.90 -5.02
CA ILE A 281 8.33 -13.71 -4.59
C ILE A 281 7.56 -13.09 -5.77
N ALA A 282 8.22 -12.89 -6.92
CA ALA A 282 7.58 -12.34 -8.11
C ALA A 282 6.44 -13.22 -8.63
N ALA A 283 6.61 -14.53 -8.60
CA ALA A 283 5.59 -15.50 -9.01
C ALA A 283 4.37 -15.47 -8.07
N ARG A 284 4.60 -15.43 -6.76
CA ARG A 284 3.54 -15.32 -5.74
C ARG A 284 2.74 -14.02 -5.89
N MET A 285 3.42 -12.89 -6.08
CA MET A 285 2.75 -11.61 -6.32
C MET A 285 1.87 -11.66 -7.57
N LYS A 286 2.37 -12.20 -8.68
CA LYS A 286 1.59 -12.37 -9.92
C LYS A 286 0.37 -13.27 -9.69
N LYS A 287 0.54 -14.41 -9.01
CA LYS A 287 -0.55 -15.31 -8.67
C LYS A 287 -1.63 -14.62 -7.84
N VAL A 288 -1.23 -13.82 -6.85
CA VAL A 288 -2.18 -13.02 -6.05
C VAL A 288 -2.95 -12.03 -6.92
N LEU A 289 -2.27 -11.35 -7.84
CA LEU A 289 -2.91 -10.39 -8.76
C LEU A 289 -3.92 -11.02 -9.72
N GLU A 290 -3.86 -12.35 -9.95
CA GLU A 290 -4.82 -13.10 -10.76
C GLU A 290 -6.13 -13.39 -10.03
N LEU A 291 -6.20 -13.19 -8.69
CA LEU A 291 -7.38 -13.47 -7.87
C LEU A 291 -8.47 -12.38 -7.97
N ALA A 292 -8.24 -11.27 -8.65
CA ALA A 292 -9.17 -10.14 -8.78
C ALA A 292 -10.27 -10.41 -9.82
#